data_09facb3afda5f1464ec51ab5e40103d6
#
_entry.id   09facb3afda5f1464ec51ab5e40103d6
#
_cell.length_a   1.000
_cell.length_b   1.000
_cell.length_c   1.000
_cell.angle_alpha   90.00
_cell.angle_beta   90.00
_cell.angle_gamma   90.00
#
_symmetry.space_group_name_H-M   'P 1'
#
loop_
_entity.id
_entity.type
_entity.pdbx_description
1 polymer ?
#
loop_
_entity_poly.entity_id
_entity_poly.type
_entity_poly.pdbx_seq_one_letter_code
_entity_poly.pdbx_strand_id
1 'polypeptide(L)'
;EIYGQEKKVKFIFATRNYTYPEDCYDERRLIDNKIFQFTDNTYDYVNSLIKSYKSTVIYQFYGLMFQHERINNEKIRIPALRGSMGGHEYFMLSIEPAKLLKIGFVLHRTKVNTQISMPTYQRLLVPSRLKGIGEFIDKGGFFPNTVIVNFDDSNKKNRVQFEQAAGGSDNTKTKLGYLTIPNAYCIAYIIDGQHRVYGYADSKYKDTNTIPVVAFNGLPSDEQLKIFMDINEHQKAVSPGLRLDLNEDLNWNSPRLDSRLKALRSSIIKQLATGNNSVLTRKISIGEDTAKLTFKPFDTALSQSSLLPKATSKEFTKHTDVCLYNTKCIEHNKAMNESQKRISNLIKECYAYVYYKMNEEYSEEYEQFIECNRGTYAFISLISSFNEHLIHQHALTQDSSTKEQKEKMAPYFDALIDYICNIPADDKSQILLIKGAGADTFWLRKYQNAIRQKISSYNPEGLTEWIETQDKDLQEQGKLCGKEIERHIKSKVLSKLEDLYGSTWENQIK
;
A
#
# COMPACT_ATOMS: atom_id res chain seq x y z
N GLU A 1 6.10 22.94 36.65
CA GLU A 1 6.94 23.45 37.74
C GLU A 1 6.97 22.50 38.97
N ILE A 2 5.96 21.65 39.18
CA ILE A 2 5.89 20.69 40.31
C ILE A 2 7.06 19.68 40.31
N TYR A 3 7.62 19.35 39.16
CA TYR A 3 8.66 18.33 39.01
C TYR A 3 10.06 18.87 38.68
N GLY A 4 10.26 20.19 38.64
CA GLY A 4 11.52 20.86 38.33
C GLY A 4 11.93 20.75 36.83
N GLN A 5 13.02 21.44 36.46
CA GLN A 5 13.52 21.50 35.07
C GLN A 5 14.16 20.20 34.59
N GLU A 6 14.39 19.23 35.45
CA GLU A 6 15.04 17.96 35.10
C GLU A 6 14.09 16.89 34.49
N LYS A 7 12.78 17.09 34.63
CA LYS A 7 11.78 16.13 34.11
C LYS A 7 10.98 16.74 32.97
N LYS A 8 10.85 15.96 31.88
CA LYS A 8 9.95 16.34 30.81
C LYS A 8 8.53 15.88 31.10
N VAL A 9 7.60 16.78 30.91
CA VAL A 9 6.16 16.52 31.07
C VAL A 9 5.50 16.62 29.69
N LYS A 10 4.70 15.65 29.34
CA LYS A 10 3.86 15.64 28.13
C LYS A 10 2.41 15.48 28.53
N PHE A 11 1.58 16.40 28.09
CA PHE A 11 0.14 16.27 28.26
C PHE A 11 -0.41 15.34 27.18
N ILE A 12 -1.27 14.41 27.57
CA ILE A 12 -1.92 13.46 26.68
C ILE A 12 -3.42 13.71 26.75
N PHE A 13 -4.05 13.89 25.61
CA PHE A 13 -5.50 13.92 25.48
C PHE A 13 -5.96 12.61 24.81
N ALA A 14 -6.60 11.74 25.59
CA ALA A 14 -7.05 10.44 25.14
C ALA A 14 -8.54 10.46 24.81
N THR A 15 -8.89 9.95 23.64
CA THR A 15 -10.28 9.80 23.18
C THR A 15 -10.54 8.37 22.70
N ARG A 16 -11.79 7.91 22.82
CA ARG A 16 -12.22 6.61 22.34
C ARG A 16 -13.50 6.75 21.53
N ASN A 17 -13.57 6.10 20.37
CA ASN A 17 -14.70 6.15 19.44
C ASN A 17 -15.10 7.59 19.05
N TYR A 18 -14.12 8.46 18.97
CA TYR A 18 -14.28 9.86 18.60
C TYR A 18 -13.35 10.23 17.45
N THR A 19 -13.94 10.87 16.44
CA THR A 19 -13.21 11.40 15.29
C THR A 19 -13.46 12.89 15.21
N TYR A 20 -12.41 13.68 15.07
CA TYR A 20 -12.56 15.13 14.88
C TYR A 20 -13.18 15.40 13.50
N PRO A 21 -14.13 16.34 13.39
CA PRO A 21 -14.57 16.88 12.11
C PRO A 21 -13.38 17.47 11.33
N GLU A 22 -13.50 17.52 10.01
CA GLU A 22 -12.52 18.25 9.20
C GLU A 22 -12.45 19.72 9.67
N ASP A 23 -11.23 20.27 9.76
CA ASP A 23 -10.96 21.65 10.21
C ASP A 23 -11.39 21.97 11.67
N CYS A 24 -11.41 20.96 12.54
CA CYS A 24 -11.81 21.14 13.93
C CYS A 24 -10.91 22.13 14.68
N TYR A 25 -11.52 23.19 15.26
CA TYR A 25 -10.82 24.20 16.05
C TYR A 25 -10.13 23.61 17.29
N ASP A 26 -10.78 22.68 17.98
CA ASP A 26 -10.24 22.05 19.17
C ASP A 26 -9.06 21.15 18.87
N GLU A 27 -9.06 20.44 17.73
CA GLU A 27 -7.90 19.67 17.28
C GLU A 27 -6.69 20.58 17.03
N ARG A 28 -6.89 21.72 16.36
CA ARG A 28 -5.82 22.72 16.15
C ARG A 28 -5.26 23.23 17.48
N ARG A 29 -6.12 23.52 18.47
CA ARG A 29 -5.66 23.93 19.81
C ARG A 29 -4.80 22.87 20.51
N LEU A 30 -5.14 21.60 20.38
CA LEU A 30 -4.32 20.50 20.92
C LEU A 30 -2.94 20.47 20.26
N ILE A 31 -2.89 20.61 18.93
CA ILE A 31 -1.64 20.65 18.17
C ILE A 31 -0.78 21.86 18.56
N ASP A 32 -1.35 23.06 18.60
CA ASP A 32 -0.66 24.31 18.93
C ASP A 32 -0.08 24.29 20.36
N ASN A 33 -0.77 23.64 21.29
CA ASN A 33 -0.32 23.46 22.66
C ASN A 33 0.58 22.22 22.87
N LYS A 34 0.97 21.52 21.76
CA LYS A 34 1.81 20.31 21.78
C LYS A 34 1.26 19.20 22.68
N ILE A 35 -0.05 19.10 22.80
CA ILE A 35 -0.72 18.03 23.53
C ILE A 35 -0.72 16.80 22.63
N PHE A 36 -0.26 15.68 23.16
CA PHE A 36 -0.24 14.42 22.43
C PHE A 36 -1.64 13.83 22.38
N GLN A 37 -2.14 13.61 21.16
CA GLN A 37 -3.47 13.04 20.94
C GLN A 37 -3.39 11.51 20.93
N PHE A 38 -4.05 10.87 21.89
CA PHE A 38 -4.12 9.43 22.02
C PHE A 38 -5.51 8.95 21.59
N THR A 39 -5.72 8.85 20.29
CA THR A 39 -6.95 8.40 19.65
C THR A 39 -6.97 6.88 19.48
N ASP A 40 -8.09 6.32 18.97
CA ASP A 40 -8.17 4.89 18.61
C ASP A 40 -7.05 4.47 17.65
N ASN A 41 -6.75 5.30 16.66
CA ASN A 41 -5.65 5.04 15.71
C ASN A 41 -4.30 5.01 16.42
N THR A 42 -4.05 5.94 17.33
CA THR A 42 -2.82 5.98 18.14
C THR A 42 -2.72 4.73 19.02
N TYR A 43 -3.81 4.30 19.64
CA TYR A 43 -3.87 3.09 20.45
C TYR A 43 -3.52 1.85 19.60
N ASP A 44 -4.15 1.67 18.45
CA ASP A 44 -3.91 0.53 17.57
C ASP A 44 -2.45 0.51 17.07
N TYR A 45 -1.90 1.69 16.74
CA TYR A 45 -0.50 1.81 16.33
C TYR A 45 0.46 1.45 17.48
N VAL A 46 0.27 2.02 18.66
CA VAL A 46 1.10 1.73 19.83
C VAL A 46 1.00 0.24 20.20
N ASN A 47 -0.19 -0.35 20.14
CA ASN A 47 -0.38 -1.78 20.39
C ASN A 47 0.37 -2.65 19.37
N SER A 48 0.39 -2.24 18.11
CA SER A 48 1.18 -2.90 17.05
C SER A 48 2.68 -2.78 17.31
N LEU A 49 3.15 -1.60 17.77
CA LEU A 49 4.53 -1.39 18.18
C LEU A 49 4.90 -2.28 19.38
N ILE A 50 4.05 -2.36 20.42
CA ILE A 50 4.29 -3.21 21.60
C ILE A 50 4.46 -4.67 21.19
N LYS A 51 3.58 -5.17 20.31
CA LYS A 51 3.65 -6.55 19.81
C LYS A 51 4.96 -6.82 19.05
N SER A 52 5.45 -5.84 18.32
CA SER A 52 6.62 -5.92 17.44
C SER A 52 7.95 -5.70 18.18
N TYR A 53 8.02 -4.67 19.00
CA TYR A 53 9.24 -4.21 19.67
C TYR A 53 9.44 -4.77 21.07
N LYS A 54 8.39 -5.28 21.71
CA LYS A 54 8.45 -5.78 23.10
C LYS A 54 8.99 -4.69 24.06
N SER A 55 9.99 -5.01 24.89
CA SER A 55 10.66 -4.08 25.82
C SER A 55 11.23 -2.84 25.15
N THR A 56 11.68 -2.97 23.91
CA THR A 56 12.37 -1.89 23.17
C THR A 56 11.43 -0.87 22.55
N VAL A 57 10.10 -1.06 22.68
CA VAL A 57 9.07 -0.14 22.19
C VAL A 57 9.24 1.28 22.70
N ILE A 58 9.84 1.42 23.88
CA ILE A 58 10.02 2.71 24.58
C ILE A 58 10.75 3.74 23.70
N TYR A 59 11.71 3.34 22.87
CA TYR A 59 12.44 4.24 21.98
C TYR A 59 11.52 4.82 20.89
N GLN A 60 10.69 3.97 20.26
CA GLN A 60 9.73 4.42 19.26
C GLN A 60 8.60 5.25 19.89
N PHE A 61 8.11 4.83 21.05
CA PHE A 61 7.05 5.53 21.73
C PHE A 61 7.48 6.95 22.19
N TYR A 62 8.69 7.09 22.72
CA TYR A 62 9.22 8.41 23.06
C TYR A 62 9.48 9.25 21.81
N GLY A 63 10.00 8.66 20.73
CA GLY A 63 10.14 9.34 19.45
C GLY A 63 8.80 9.88 18.95
N LEU A 64 7.71 9.10 19.07
CA LEU A 64 6.37 9.50 18.71
C LEU A 64 5.84 10.66 19.59
N MET A 65 5.97 10.55 20.91
CA MET A 65 5.44 11.54 21.85
C MET A 65 6.21 12.86 21.85
N PHE A 66 7.53 12.81 21.72
CA PHE A 66 8.43 13.95 21.92
C PHE A 66 9.12 14.38 20.62
N GLN A 67 8.49 14.18 19.47
CA GLN A 67 9.06 14.49 18.15
C GLN A 67 9.81 15.82 18.16
N HIS A 68 11.10 15.80 17.76
CA HIS A 68 11.98 16.96 17.67
C HIS A 68 12.27 17.70 18.98
N GLU A 69 11.80 17.21 20.13
CA GLU A 69 12.16 17.79 21.43
C GLU A 69 13.55 17.29 21.85
N ARG A 70 14.38 18.17 22.40
CA ARG A 70 15.69 17.77 22.90
C ARG A 70 15.57 16.84 24.10
N ILE A 71 16.35 15.76 24.11
CA ILE A 71 16.43 14.84 25.25
C ILE A 71 17.09 15.56 26.44
N ASN A 72 18.22 16.22 26.16
CA ASN A 72 18.95 17.10 27.06
C ASN A 72 19.72 18.18 26.26
N ASN A 73 20.49 19.00 26.93
CA ASN A 73 21.31 20.02 26.26
C ASN A 73 22.65 19.50 25.73
N GLU A 74 22.99 18.24 25.95
CA GLU A 74 24.21 17.63 25.43
C GLU A 74 24.11 17.48 23.90
N LYS A 75 25.29 17.52 23.27
CA LYS A 75 25.44 17.27 21.85
C LYS A 75 26.33 16.03 21.65
N ILE A 76 26.00 15.22 20.72
CA ILE A 76 26.84 14.08 20.31
C ILE A 76 27.84 14.61 19.29
N ARG A 77 29.12 14.74 19.65
CA ARG A 77 30.18 15.17 18.72
C ARG A 77 31.06 13.97 18.41
N ILE A 78 31.10 13.59 17.13
CA ILE A 78 31.79 12.38 16.68
C ILE A 78 32.63 12.66 15.42
N PRO A 79 33.75 11.94 15.22
CA PRO A 79 34.48 11.97 13.95
C PRO A 79 33.58 11.47 12.82
N ALA A 80 33.66 12.14 11.66
CA ALA A 80 32.89 11.78 10.48
C ALA A 80 33.63 12.14 9.20
N LEU A 81 33.34 11.40 8.13
CA LEU A 81 33.72 11.73 6.76
C LEU A 81 32.49 12.32 6.06
N ARG A 82 32.61 13.50 5.48
CA ARG A 82 31.58 14.14 4.68
C ARG A 82 31.87 13.89 3.19
N GLY A 83 30.86 13.41 2.47
CA GLY A 83 30.94 13.19 1.03
C GLY A 83 29.63 13.60 0.34
N SER A 84 29.55 13.35 -0.97
CA SER A 84 28.35 13.52 -1.79
C SER A 84 28.17 12.32 -2.71
N MET A 85 26.94 11.83 -2.83
CA MET A 85 26.56 10.82 -3.81
C MET A 85 25.16 11.13 -4.35
N GLY A 86 24.95 10.98 -5.65
CA GLY A 86 23.67 11.29 -6.29
C GLY A 86 23.22 12.74 -6.13
N GLY A 87 24.13 13.69 -5.85
CA GLY A 87 23.80 15.09 -5.54
C GLY A 87 23.45 15.35 -4.07
N HIS A 88 23.35 14.32 -3.23
CA HIS A 88 23.02 14.42 -1.82
C HIS A 88 24.27 14.38 -0.94
N GLU A 89 24.28 15.22 0.10
CA GLU A 89 25.31 15.21 1.13
C GLU A 89 25.11 13.99 2.05
N TYR A 90 26.20 13.32 2.39
CA TYR A 90 26.18 12.24 3.37
C TYR A 90 27.39 12.30 4.31
N PHE A 91 27.22 11.66 5.47
CA PHE A 91 28.27 11.46 6.47
C PHE A 91 28.49 9.96 6.70
N MET A 92 29.75 9.53 6.73
CA MET A 92 30.13 8.21 7.26
C MET A 92 30.66 8.40 8.68
N LEU A 93 30.09 7.66 9.61
CA LEU A 93 30.41 7.76 11.03
C LEU A 93 30.26 6.43 11.75
N SER A 94 30.77 6.34 12.96
CA SER A 94 30.58 5.22 13.87
C SER A 94 29.99 5.73 15.17
N ILE A 95 28.91 5.10 15.65
CA ILE A 95 28.17 5.59 16.81
C ILE A 95 27.73 4.41 17.69
N GLU A 96 27.67 4.62 19.00
CA GLU A 96 27.15 3.63 19.93
C GLU A 96 25.64 3.40 19.69
N PRO A 97 25.20 2.13 19.61
CA PRO A 97 23.78 1.81 19.43
C PRO A 97 22.84 2.50 20.39
N ALA A 98 23.23 2.65 21.67
CA ALA A 98 22.42 3.34 22.67
C ALA A 98 22.15 4.81 22.34
N LYS A 99 23.11 5.51 21.73
CA LYS A 99 22.92 6.89 21.28
C LYS A 99 21.99 6.94 20.06
N LEU A 100 22.22 6.05 19.08
CA LEU A 100 21.38 5.99 17.88
C LEU A 100 19.92 5.61 18.20
N LEU A 101 19.69 4.69 19.13
CA LEU A 101 18.35 4.30 19.61
C LEU A 101 17.55 5.47 20.19
N LYS A 102 18.23 6.41 20.88
CA LYS A 102 17.56 7.58 21.50
C LYS A 102 17.11 8.62 20.47
N ILE A 103 17.91 8.85 19.44
CA ILE A 103 17.65 9.88 18.41
C ILE A 103 16.99 9.31 17.16
N GLY A 104 17.06 7.98 17.01
CA GLY A 104 16.57 7.24 15.83
C GLY A 104 15.07 7.03 15.87
N PHE A 105 14.47 7.00 14.69
CA PHE A 105 13.05 6.69 14.50
C PHE A 105 12.83 5.88 13.22
N VAL A 106 11.89 4.94 13.28
CA VAL A 106 11.50 4.11 12.13
C VAL A 106 10.13 4.55 11.64
N LEU A 107 10.04 4.90 10.37
CA LEU A 107 8.81 5.35 9.71
C LEU A 107 7.96 4.14 9.27
N HIS A 108 7.24 3.54 10.22
CA HIS A 108 6.41 2.34 9.95
C HIS A 108 5.18 2.66 9.12
N ARG A 109 4.97 1.87 8.07
CA ARG A 109 3.77 1.92 7.23
C ARG A 109 2.64 1.12 7.85
N THR A 110 1.73 1.81 8.53
CA THR A 110 0.47 1.26 9.06
C THR A 110 -0.67 2.24 8.77
N LYS A 111 -1.90 1.72 8.62
CA LYS A 111 -3.09 2.55 8.37
C LYS A 111 -3.41 3.53 9.48
N VAL A 112 -2.86 3.30 10.65
CA VAL A 112 -3.16 4.08 11.87
C VAL A 112 -2.02 5.01 12.30
N ASN A 113 -0.90 5.03 11.58
CA ASN A 113 0.21 5.94 11.85
C ASN A 113 -0.01 7.30 11.17
N THR A 114 -0.91 8.10 11.75
CA THR A 114 -1.23 9.45 11.27
C THR A 114 -0.51 10.56 12.06
N GLN A 115 0.27 10.20 13.08
CA GLN A 115 0.93 11.15 13.99
C GLN A 115 2.22 11.76 13.40
N ILE A 116 2.69 11.25 12.26
CA ILE A 116 3.94 11.68 11.64
C ILE A 116 3.63 12.32 10.30
N SER A 117 4.14 13.53 10.09
CA SER A 117 3.94 14.30 8.87
C SER A 117 4.71 13.75 7.65
N MET A 118 5.64 12.82 7.86
CA MET A 118 6.44 12.22 6.79
C MET A 118 5.81 10.92 6.27
N PRO A 119 5.94 10.61 4.98
CA PRO A 119 5.54 9.34 4.42
C PRO A 119 6.20 8.16 5.14
N THR A 120 5.39 7.20 5.56
CA THR A 120 5.84 5.99 6.26
C THR A 120 5.99 4.85 5.26
N TYR A 121 7.05 4.04 5.36
CA TYR A 121 7.34 3.00 4.36
C TYR A 121 7.93 1.70 4.93
N GLN A 122 8.32 1.69 6.21
CA GLN A 122 8.98 0.53 6.79
C GLN A 122 8.02 -0.48 7.40
N ARG A 123 8.43 -1.74 7.41
CA ARG A 123 7.72 -2.83 8.06
C ARG A 123 7.88 -2.78 9.57
N LEU A 124 6.89 -3.31 10.28
CA LEU A 124 7.05 -3.60 11.70
C LEU A 124 8.15 -4.66 11.92
N LEU A 125 8.84 -4.56 13.04
CA LEU A 125 9.89 -5.51 13.40
C LEU A 125 9.32 -6.91 13.70
N VAL A 126 10.08 -7.94 13.38
CA VAL A 126 9.76 -9.33 13.70
C VAL A 126 10.41 -9.71 15.04
N PRO A 127 9.63 -9.97 16.12
CA PRO A 127 10.17 -10.18 17.46
C PRO A 127 11.20 -11.33 17.56
N SER A 128 10.96 -12.45 16.86
CA SER A 128 11.90 -13.58 16.83
C SER A 128 13.24 -13.20 16.20
N ARG A 129 13.21 -12.33 15.18
CA ARG A 129 14.43 -11.83 14.53
C ARG A 129 15.20 -10.88 15.44
N LEU A 130 14.52 -10.01 16.20
CA LEU A 130 15.16 -9.13 17.18
C LEU A 130 15.87 -9.95 18.25
N LYS A 131 15.20 -10.95 18.82
CA LYS A 131 15.78 -11.86 19.82
C LYS A 131 17.00 -12.57 19.27
N GLY A 132 16.91 -13.15 18.06
CA GLY A 132 18.04 -13.84 17.42
C GLY A 132 19.24 -12.92 17.17
N ILE A 133 19.01 -11.67 16.79
CA ILE A 133 20.08 -10.66 16.60
C ILE A 133 20.72 -10.30 17.95
N GLY A 134 19.93 -10.05 19.00
CA GLY A 134 20.44 -9.77 20.33
C GLY A 134 21.31 -10.90 20.88
N GLU A 135 20.84 -12.16 20.78
CA GLU A 135 21.61 -13.34 21.17
C GLU A 135 22.92 -13.50 20.36
N PHE A 136 22.88 -13.21 19.05
CA PHE A 136 24.07 -13.24 18.20
C PHE A 136 25.11 -12.21 18.64
N ILE A 137 24.68 -10.97 18.91
CA ILE A 137 25.55 -9.90 19.42
C ILE A 137 26.13 -10.27 20.78
N ASP A 138 25.32 -10.75 21.71
CA ASP A 138 25.75 -11.10 23.08
C ASP A 138 26.72 -12.28 23.13
N LYS A 139 26.75 -13.12 22.09
CA LYS A 139 27.75 -14.18 21.87
C LYS A 139 29.03 -13.69 21.18
N GLY A 140 29.18 -12.39 20.96
CA GLY A 140 30.34 -11.77 20.28
C GLY A 140 30.21 -11.66 18.77
N GLY A 141 29.03 -11.93 18.20
CA GLY A 141 28.76 -11.72 16.78
C GLY A 141 28.71 -10.24 16.41
N PHE A 142 28.97 -9.90 15.14
CA PHE A 142 28.95 -8.55 14.64
C PHE A 142 28.38 -8.47 13.22
N PHE A 143 27.93 -7.28 12.83
CA PHE A 143 27.40 -6.98 11.49
C PHE A 143 28.31 -5.98 10.81
N PRO A 144 29.02 -6.34 9.73
CA PRO A 144 29.92 -5.44 9.01
C PRO A 144 29.17 -4.42 8.14
N ASN A 145 27.90 -4.67 7.87
CA ASN A 145 27.09 -3.79 7.01
C ASN A 145 26.69 -2.51 7.74
N THR A 146 26.73 -1.39 7.02
CA THR A 146 26.32 -0.08 7.54
C THR A 146 24.82 0.01 7.80
N VAL A 147 24.44 0.78 8.81
CA VAL A 147 23.07 1.28 8.99
C VAL A 147 22.93 2.54 8.14
N ILE A 148 21.78 2.73 7.49
CA ILE A 148 21.51 3.91 6.68
C ILE A 148 20.44 4.75 7.38
N VAL A 149 20.76 6.01 7.62
CA VAL A 149 19.84 6.96 8.24
C VAL A 149 19.73 8.25 7.45
N ASN A 150 18.67 9.02 7.68
CA ASN A 150 18.56 10.39 7.22
C ASN A 150 18.35 11.32 8.41
N PHE A 151 19.18 12.33 8.57
CA PHE A 151 18.94 13.40 9.54
C PHE A 151 17.88 14.36 9.00
N ASP A 152 16.89 14.64 9.84
CA ASP A 152 15.86 15.62 9.54
C ASP A 152 16.40 17.05 9.70
N ASP A 153 16.35 17.81 8.61
CA ASP A 153 16.77 19.20 8.57
C ASP A 153 15.63 20.23 8.61
N SER A 154 14.38 19.76 8.71
CA SER A 154 13.17 20.60 8.74
C SER A 154 13.17 21.54 9.95
N ASN A 155 13.65 21.09 11.11
CA ASN A 155 13.76 21.87 12.31
C ASN A 155 15.15 22.51 12.47
N LYS A 156 15.26 23.81 12.18
CA LYS A 156 16.51 24.58 12.26
C LYS A 156 17.28 24.45 13.58
N LYS A 157 16.56 24.24 14.73
CA LYS A 157 17.17 24.09 16.06
C LYS A 157 17.86 22.75 16.27
N ASN A 158 17.50 21.74 15.47
CA ASN A 158 17.97 20.35 15.58
C ASN A 158 18.79 19.89 14.38
N ARG A 159 19.29 20.81 13.54
CA ARG A 159 20.16 20.48 12.41
C ARG A 159 21.52 20.00 12.90
N VAL A 160 22.02 18.97 12.25
CA VAL A 160 23.41 18.52 12.41
C VAL A 160 24.39 19.57 11.88
N GLN A 161 25.57 19.64 12.46
CA GLN A 161 26.61 20.61 12.08
C GLN A 161 27.90 19.86 11.82
N PHE A 162 28.51 20.06 10.67
CA PHE A 162 29.81 19.49 10.32
C PHE A 162 30.89 20.55 10.38
N GLU A 163 31.95 20.28 11.15
CA GLU A 163 33.15 21.09 11.28
C GLU A 163 34.31 20.34 10.65
N GLN A 164 34.86 20.86 9.57
CA GLN A 164 35.98 20.24 8.88
C GLN A 164 37.25 20.32 9.74
N ALA A 165 37.99 19.22 9.85
CA ALA A 165 39.25 19.17 10.55
C ALA A 165 40.35 19.87 9.70
N ALA A 166 41.28 20.54 10.37
CA ALA A 166 42.45 21.10 9.72
C ALA A 166 43.36 19.97 9.18
N GLY A 167 43.98 20.19 8.01
CA GLY A 167 44.98 19.26 7.42
C GLY A 167 44.38 18.10 6.61
N GLY A 168 43.15 18.25 6.10
CA GLY A 168 42.56 17.27 5.17
C GLY A 168 43.30 17.23 3.82
N SER A 169 43.22 16.07 3.14
CA SER A 169 43.81 15.93 1.80
C SER A 169 43.05 16.77 0.78
N ASP A 170 43.77 17.55 -0.02
CA ASP A 170 43.22 18.35 -1.13
C ASP A 170 42.91 17.52 -2.37
N ASN A 171 43.40 16.26 -2.42
CA ASN A 171 43.30 15.37 -3.58
C ASN A 171 42.01 14.54 -3.59
N THR A 172 41.10 14.72 -2.62
CA THR A 172 39.83 14.00 -2.55
C THR A 172 38.66 14.93 -2.29
N LYS A 173 37.47 14.56 -2.82
CA LYS A 173 36.20 15.26 -2.53
C LYS A 173 35.66 14.97 -1.12
N THR A 174 36.11 13.89 -0.48
CA THR A 174 35.75 13.53 0.89
C THR A 174 36.48 14.43 1.89
N LYS A 175 35.78 14.97 2.87
CA LYS A 175 36.33 15.83 3.93
C LYS A 175 36.21 15.12 5.30
N LEU A 176 37.33 15.07 5.99
CA LEU A 176 37.38 14.61 7.39
C LEU A 176 36.96 15.75 8.33
N GLY A 177 36.22 15.44 9.37
CA GLY A 177 35.81 16.43 10.38
C GLY A 177 35.06 15.83 11.55
N TYR A 178 34.35 16.68 12.23
CA TYR A 178 33.48 16.30 13.36
C TYR A 178 32.03 16.65 13.06
N LEU A 179 31.15 15.67 13.22
CA LEU A 179 29.73 15.87 13.13
C LEU A 179 29.16 16.09 14.55
N THR A 180 28.48 17.20 14.72
CA THR A 180 27.76 17.53 15.94
C THR A 180 26.28 17.25 15.73
N ILE A 181 25.76 16.25 16.44
CA ILE A 181 24.38 15.79 16.35
C ILE A 181 23.65 16.26 17.62
N PRO A 182 22.54 17.01 17.50
CA PRO A 182 21.70 17.35 18.64
C PRO A 182 21.14 16.09 19.31
N ASN A 183 21.13 16.06 20.63
CA ASN A 183 20.50 14.97 21.38
C ASN A 183 18.99 15.23 21.48
N ALA A 184 18.24 14.86 20.45
CA ALA A 184 16.81 15.10 20.35
C ALA A 184 16.09 13.87 19.80
N TYR A 185 14.82 13.69 20.18
CA TYR A 185 13.99 12.58 19.71
C TYR A 185 13.63 12.73 18.23
N CYS A 186 13.58 11.60 17.51
CA CYS A 186 13.06 11.52 16.15
C CYS A 186 13.79 12.43 15.13
N ILE A 187 15.11 12.58 15.24
CA ILE A 187 15.90 13.39 14.28
C ILE A 187 16.69 12.57 13.28
N ALA A 188 16.83 11.25 13.49
CA ALA A 188 17.50 10.33 12.59
C ALA A 188 16.51 9.26 12.12
N TYR A 189 15.98 9.41 10.90
CA TYR A 189 15.09 8.40 10.31
C TYR A 189 15.92 7.23 9.80
N ILE A 190 15.69 6.03 10.33
CA ILE A 190 16.41 4.82 9.94
C ILE A 190 15.81 4.31 8.62
N ILE A 191 16.58 4.35 7.53
CA ILE A 191 16.17 3.87 6.20
C ILE A 191 16.44 2.37 6.08
N ASP A 192 17.63 1.90 6.51
CA ASP A 192 17.96 0.47 6.56
C ASP A 192 18.70 0.13 7.84
N GLY A 193 18.55 -1.13 8.28
CA GLY A 193 19.22 -1.64 9.47
C GLY A 193 18.41 -1.59 10.76
N GLN A 194 17.10 -1.29 10.71
CA GLN A 194 16.25 -1.21 11.90
C GLN A 194 16.37 -2.44 12.83
N HIS A 195 16.36 -3.66 12.28
CA HIS A 195 16.51 -4.88 13.09
C HIS A 195 17.86 -4.96 13.80
N ARG A 196 18.93 -4.45 13.16
CA ARG A 196 20.28 -4.41 13.75
C ARG A 196 20.36 -3.42 14.90
N VAL A 197 19.84 -2.20 14.71
CA VAL A 197 19.82 -1.16 15.74
C VAL A 197 19.00 -1.60 16.95
N TYR A 198 17.77 -2.07 16.72
CA TYR A 198 16.88 -2.51 17.80
C TYR A 198 17.30 -3.84 18.42
N GLY A 199 18.06 -4.69 17.71
CA GLY A 199 18.67 -5.88 18.27
C GLY A 199 19.72 -5.58 19.34
N TYR A 200 20.31 -4.39 19.33
CA TYR A 200 21.20 -3.94 20.40
C TYR A 200 20.47 -3.42 21.64
N ALA A 201 19.19 -3.09 21.57
CA ALA A 201 18.50 -2.34 22.61
C ALA A 201 18.56 -3.00 24.00
N ASP A 202 18.45 -4.33 24.05
CA ASP A 202 18.56 -5.12 25.30
C ASP A 202 19.92 -5.82 25.44
N SER A 203 20.87 -5.59 24.52
CA SER A 203 22.22 -6.19 24.57
C SER A 203 23.09 -5.47 25.59
N LYS A 204 23.95 -6.26 26.27
CA LYS A 204 25.01 -5.74 27.16
C LYS A 204 26.04 -4.86 26.46
N TYR A 205 26.13 -4.96 25.14
CA TYR A 205 27.09 -4.24 24.31
C TYR A 205 26.54 -2.94 23.70
N LYS A 206 25.30 -2.51 24.03
CA LYS A 206 24.67 -1.33 23.44
C LYS A 206 25.42 -0.02 23.68
N ASP A 207 26.13 0.08 24.82
CA ASP A 207 26.87 1.28 25.22
C ASP A 207 28.37 1.21 24.90
N THR A 208 28.89 0.01 24.59
CA THR A 208 30.34 -0.22 24.40
C THR A 208 30.71 -0.54 22.95
N ASN A 209 29.81 -1.16 22.17
CA ASN A 209 30.02 -1.35 20.75
C ASN A 209 29.73 -0.07 19.99
N THR A 210 30.34 0.06 18.81
CA THR A 210 29.97 1.06 17.82
C THR A 210 29.51 0.39 16.54
N ILE A 211 28.55 1.02 15.86
CA ILE A 211 28.05 0.53 14.56
C ILE A 211 28.35 1.55 13.46
N PRO A 212 28.74 1.07 12.25
CA PRO A 212 28.98 1.96 11.12
C PRO A 212 27.65 2.49 10.58
N VAL A 213 27.61 3.78 10.29
CA VAL A 213 26.43 4.48 9.80
C VAL A 213 26.78 5.32 8.57
N VAL A 214 25.97 5.24 7.54
CA VAL A 214 25.89 6.21 6.45
C VAL A 214 24.65 7.06 6.69
N ALA A 215 24.88 8.34 6.95
CA ALA A 215 23.82 9.29 7.31
C ALA A 215 23.67 10.36 6.22
N PHE A 216 22.54 10.37 5.55
CA PHE A 216 22.17 11.50 4.69
C PHE A 216 21.71 12.69 5.53
N ASN A 217 21.68 13.88 4.94
CA ASN A 217 21.25 15.10 5.59
C ASN A 217 20.17 15.79 4.77
N GLY A 218 18.94 15.84 5.31
CA GLY A 218 17.82 16.47 4.63
C GLY A 218 17.38 15.79 3.33
N LEU A 219 17.57 14.46 3.23
CA LEU A 219 17.14 13.69 2.05
C LEU A 219 15.60 13.77 1.93
N PRO A 220 15.06 14.14 0.75
CA PRO A 220 13.63 14.17 0.50
C PRO A 220 12.97 12.80 0.76
N SER A 221 11.71 12.81 1.17
CA SER A 221 11.00 11.59 1.57
C SER A 221 10.83 10.55 0.46
N ASP A 222 10.65 11.00 -0.79
CA ASP A 222 10.59 10.14 -1.97
C ASP A 222 11.94 9.47 -2.27
N GLU A 223 13.06 10.17 -2.05
CA GLU A 223 14.39 9.59 -2.17
C GLU A 223 14.69 8.58 -1.05
N GLN A 224 14.29 8.85 0.20
CA GLN A 224 14.39 7.88 1.29
C GLN A 224 13.62 6.59 0.94
N LEU A 225 12.41 6.74 0.40
CA LEU A 225 11.58 5.62 -0.02
C LEU A 225 12.21 4.83 -1.17
N LYS A 226 12.80 5.51 -2.17
CA LYS A 226 13.54 4.85 -3.27
C LYS A 226 14.71 4.02 -2.73
N ILE A 227 15.56 4.60 -1.87
CA ILE A 227 16.68 3.88 -1.25
C ILE A 227 16.19 2.65 -0.50
N PHE A 228 15.11 2.79 0.30
CA PHE A 228 14.51 1.66 1.01
C PHE A 228 14.05 0.55 0.05
N MET A 229 13.39 0.92 -1.05
CA MET A 229 12.89 -0.04 -2.04
C MET A 229 14.05 -0.76 -2.75
N ASP A 230 15.05 -0.02 -3.22
CA ASP A 230 16.20 -0.56 -3.96
C ASP A 230 17.01 -1.54 -3.12
N ILE A 231 17.26 -1.23 -1.85
CA ILE A 231 17.98 -2.11 -0.94
C ILE A 231 17.19 -3.40 -0.68
N ASN A 232 15.87 -3.29 -0.50
CA ASN A 232 15.03 -4.45 -0.17
C ASN A 232 14.69 -5.31 -1.40
N GLU A 233 14.68 -4.78 -2.64
CA GLU A 233 14.47 -5.58 -3.85
C GLU A 233 15.54 -6.67 -4.01
N HIS A 234 16.77 -6.40 -3.58
CA HIS A 234 17.88 -7.33 -3.70
C HIS A 234 18.06 -8.28 -2.50
N GLN A 235 17.42 -8.02 -1.36
CA GLN A 235 17.57 -8.85 -0.16
C GLN A 235 16.39 -9.78 0.12
N LYS A 236 15.19 -9.25 0.18
CA LYS A 236 13.91 -9.97 0.32
C LYS A 236 12.83 -9.08 -0.26
N ALA A 237 12.22 -9.51 -1.35
CA ALA A 237 11.22 -8.73 -2.05
C ALA A 237 10.19 -8.10 -1.09
N VAL A 238 9.96 -6.80 -1.25
CA VAL A 238 8.86 -6.09 -0.59
C VAL A 238 7.56 -6.80 -0.92
N SER A 239 6.68 -7.01 0.06
CA SER A 239 5.42 -7.70 -0.19
C SER A 239 4.64 -6.99 -1.31
N PRO A 240 3.96 -7.74 -2.20
CA PRO A 240 3.20 -7.12 -3.29
C PRO A 240 2.18 -6.09 -2.79
N GLY A 241 1.58 -6.33 -1.63
CA GLY A 241 0.63 -5.39 -1.01
C GLY A 241 1.28 -4.06 -0.63
N LEU A 242 2.42 -4.11 0.05
CA LEU A 242 3.16 -2.89 0.43
C LEU A 242 3.65 -2.13 -0.81
N ARG A 243 4.12 -2.84 -1.85
CA ARG A 243 4.57 -2.21 -3.10
C ARG A 243 3.44 -1.46 -3.80
N LEU A 244 2.24 -2.04 -3.86
CA LEU A 244 1.06 -1.39 -4.43
C LEU A 244 0.63 -0.18 -3.60
N ASP A 245 0.66 -0.28 -2.29
CA ASP A 245 0.33 0.81 -1.38
C ASP A 245 1.29 2.01 -1.50
N LEU A 246 2.59 1.78 -1.68
CA LEU A 246 3.59 2.82 -1.82
C LEU A 246 3.55 3.58 -3.16
N ASN A 247 2.75 3.13 -4.15
CA ASN A 247 2.67 3.81 -5.45
C ASN A 247 2.22 5.28 -5.35
N GLU A 248 1.35 5.63 -4.40
CA GLU A 248 0.94 7.03 -4.20
C GLU A 248 2.15 7.90 -3.88
N ASP A 249 2.94 7.50 -2.88
CA ASP A 249 4.08 8.27 -2.41
C ASP A 249 5.20 8.38 -3.47
N LEU A 250 5.39 7.31 -4.26
CA LEU A 250 6.44 7.24 -5.29
C LEU A 250 6.07 7.97 -6.59
N ASN A 251 4.79 7.96 -6.99
CA ASN A 251 4.40 8.26 -8.35
C ASN A 251 3.37 9.39 -8.48
N TRP A 252 2.95 10.04 -7.40
CA TRP A 252 1.94 11.11 -7.47
C TRP A 252 2.37 12.25 -8.38
N ASN A 253 3.61 12.70 -8.27
CA ASN A 253 4.19 13.76 -9.08
C ASN A 253 5.06 13.25 -10.24
N SER A 254 4.90 11.98 -10.63
CA SER A 254 5.66 11.40 -11.74
C SER A 254 5.41 12.16 -13.05
N PRO A 255 6.44 12.40 -13.88
CA PRO A 255 6.25 12.95 -15.22
C PRO A 255 5.47 11.98 -16.13
N ARG A 256 5.44 10.70 -15.79
CA ARG A 256 4.76 9.65 -16.55
C ARG A 256 3.30 9.54 -16.15
N LEU A 257 2.41 9.61 -17.12
CA LEU A 257 0.96 9.55 -16.91
C LEU A 257 0.50 8.18 -16.36
N ASP A 258 1.02 7.08 -16.92
CA ASP A 258 0.74 5.72 -16.44
C ASP A 258 1.14 5.50 -14.98
N SER A 259 2.24 6.12 -14.54
CA SER A 259 2.71 6.07 -13.16
C SER A 259 1.80 6.89 -12.23
N ARG A 260 1.35 8.09 -12.66
CA ARG A 260 0.37 8.87 -11.89
C ARG A 260 -0.96 8.14 -11.71
N LEU A 261 -1.43 7.40 -12.72
CA LEU A 261 -2.66 6.59 -12.59
C LEU A 261 -2.48 5.43 -11.59
N LYS A 262 -1.28 4.86 -11.46
CA LYS A 262 -0.97 3.89 -10.38
C LYS A 262 -1.04 4.55 -9.00
N ALA A 263 -0.46 5.75 -8.86
CA ALA A 263 -0.55 6.53 -7.63
C ALA A 263 -2.00 6.85 -7.25
N LEU A 264 -2.80 7.27 -8.23
CA LEU A 264 -4.21 7.58 -8.03
C LEU A 264 -5.02 6.37 -7.54
N ARG A 265 -4.80 5.17 -8.10
CA ARG A 265 -5.44 3.94 -7.61
C ARG A 265 -5.07 3.65 -6.16
N SER A 266 -3.78 3.76 -5.83
CA SER A 266 -3.31 3.58 -4.46
C SER A 266 -3.99 4.58 -3.50
N SER A 267 -4.09 5.85 -3.89
CA SER A 267 -4.75 6.90 -3.11
C SER A 267 -6.25 6.63 -2.89
N ILE A 268 -6.96 6.20 -3.95
CA ILE A 268 -8.38 5.81 -3.84
C ILE A 268 -8.56 4.69 -2.80
N ILE A 269 -7.73 3.63 -2.87
CA ILE A 269 -7.84 2.50 -1.96
C ILE A 269 -7.54 2.90 -0.50
N LYS A 270 -6.54 3.75 -0.29
CA LYS A 270 -6.24 4.31 1.04
C LYS A 270 -7.42 5.12 1.58
N GLN A 271 -8.03 5.95 0.75
CA GLN A 271 -9.22 6.73 1.13
C GLN A 271 -10.43 5.84 1.49
N LEU A 272 -10.57 4.68 0.83
CA LEU A 272 -11.59 3.68 1.20
C LEU A 272 -11.29 3.03 2.55
N ALA A 273 -10.03 2.77 2.83
CA ALA A 273 -9.58 2.08 4.04
C ALA A 273 -9.57 2.96 5.30
N THR A 274 -9.29 4.26 5.15
CA THR A 274 -9.07 5.20 6.27
C THR A 274 -10.12 6.28 6.38
N GLY A 275 -10.91 6.50 5.32
CA GLY A 275 -11.92 7.56 5.29
C GLY A 275 -13.06 7.31 6.27
N ASN A 276 -13.54 8.39 6.89
CA ASN A 276 -14.69 8.36 7.78
C ASN A 276 -15.97 7.98 7.01
N ASN A 277 -16.92 7.38 7.71
CA ASN A 277 -18.25 7.01 7.19
C ASN A 277 -18.20 6.03 5.99
N SER A 278 -17.29 5.06 6.00
CA SER A 278 -17.24 3.98 5.03
C SER A 278 -17.40 2.63 5.71
N VAL A 279 -18.22 1.77 5.14
CA VAL A 279 -18.34 0.36 5.59
C VAL A 279 -17.05 -0.43 5.38
N LEU A 280 -16.10 0.09 4.58
CA LEU A 280 -14.78 -0.49 4.32
C LEU A 280 -13.70 0.02 5.27
N THR A 281 -14.00 1.02 6.13
CA THR A 281 -13.02 1.60 7.06
C THR A 281 -12.42 0.51 7.95
N ARG A 282 -11.08 0.46 8.02
CA ARG A 282 -10.29 -0.55 8.75
C ARG A 282 -10.41 -1.99 8.24
N LYS A 283 -11.17 -2.25 7.16
CA LYS A 283 -11.33 -3.59 6.60
C LYS A 283 -10.32 -3.91 5.49
N ILE A 284 -9.59 -2.93 4.96
CA ILE A 284 -8.59 -3.10 3.91
C ILE A 284 -7.19 -3.05 4.52
N SER A 285 -6.35 -4.04 4.20
CA SER A 285 -4.94 -4.06 4.60
C SER A 285 -4.15 -2.96 3.88
N ILE A 286 -3.44 -2.13 4.65
CA ILE A 286 -2.52 -1.12 4.15
C ILE A 286 -1.12 -1.46 4.66
N GLY A 287 -0.13 -1.41 3.78
CA GLY A 287 1.25 -1.74 4.14
C GLY A 287 1.38 -3.18 4.61
N GLU A 288 1.79 -3.36 5.86
CA GLU A 288 1.94 -4.66 6.52
C GLU A 288 0.80 -4.97 7.51
N ASP A 289 -0.24 -4.14 7.55
CA ASP A 289 -1.41 -4.40 8.39
C ASP A 289 -2.18 -5.62 7.90
N THR A 290 -2.74 -6.37 8.83
CA THR A 290 -3.64 -7.48 8.53
C THR A 290 -5.09 -7.01 8.69
N ALA A 291 -5.88 -7.15 7.64
CA ALA A 291 -7.31 -6.92 7.67
C ALA A 291 -8.03 -7.98 6.81
N LYS A 292 -9.37 -7.98 6.85
CA LYS A 292 -10.20 -8.95 6.13
C LYS A 292 -9.96 -8.92 4.62
N LEU A 293 -9.80 -7.72 4.05
CA LEU A 293 -9.58 -7.49 2.63
C LEU A 293 -8.13 -7.11 2.35
N THR A 294 -7.57 -7.60 1.26
CA THR A 294 -6.23 -7.23 0.82
C THR A 294 -6.27 -6.10 -0.20
N PHE A 295 -5.17 -5.36 -0.35
CA PHE A 295 -5.04 -4.22 -1.27
C PHE A 295 -5.18 -4.63 -2.75
N LYS A 296 -4.65 -5.80 -3.12
CA LYS A 296 -4.51 -6.24 -4.51
C LYS A 296 -5.83 -6.35 -5.28
N PRO A 297 -6.92 -6.95 -4.78
CA PRO A 297 -8.21 -7.00 -5.50
C PRO A 297 -8.75 -5.63 -5.89
N PHE A 298 -8.62 -4.64 -5.00
CA PHE A 298 -9.02 -3.26 -5.30
C PHE A 298 -8.18 -2.67 -6.43
N ASP A 299 -6.84 -2.77 -6.35
CA ASP A 299 -5.94 -2.24 -7.38
C ASP A 299 -6.18 -2.94 -8.73
N THR A 300 -6.37 -4.26 -8.73
CA THR A 300 -6.64 -5.01 -9.95
C THR A 300 -7.97 -4.58 -10.58
N ALA A 301 -9.05 -4.49 -9.80
CA ALA A 301 -10.35 -4.04 -10.29
C ALA A 301 -10.30 -2.61 -10.84
N LEU A 302 -9.72 -1.66 -10.10
CA LEU A 302 -9.55 -0.28 -10.56
C LEU A 302 -8.63 -0.18 -11.79
N SER A 303 -7.59 -1.01 -11.85
CA SER A 303 -6.68 -1.08 -12.99
C SER A 303 -7.35 -1.58 -14.27
N GLN A 304 -8.33 -2.45 -14.17
CA GLN A 304 -9.07 -2.99 -15.31
C GLN A 304 -10.34 -2.21 -15.63
N SER A 305 -10.83 -1.41 -14.69
CA SER A 305 -12.08 -0.65 -14.81
C SER A 305 -12.00 0.48 -15.85
N SER A 306 -13.15 0.90 -16.34
CA SER A 306 -13.34 2.12 -17.13
C SER A 306 -13.59 3.38 -16.27
N LEU A 307 -13.63 3.25 -14.93
CA LEU A 307 -13.70 4.41 -14.02
C LEU A 307 -12.48 5.32 -14.14
N LEU A 308 -11.34 4.75 -14.52
CA LEU A 308 -10.10 5.46 -14.82
C LEU A 308 -9.71 5.26 -16.30
N PRO A 309 -9.10 6.27 -16.95
CA PRO A 309 -8.63 6.10 -18.31
C PRO A 309 -7.43 5.15 -18.34
N LYS A 310 -7.20 4.50 -19.49
CA LYS A 310 -5.92 3.85 -19.77
C LYS A 310 -4.96 4.85 -20.37
N ALA A 311 -3.68 4.70 -20.09
CA ALA A 311 -2.66 5.62 -20.58
C ALA A 311 -1.34 4.90 -20.86
N THR A 312 -0.60 5.45 -21.82
CA THR A 312 0.85 5.27 -21.95
C THR A 312 1.58 6.24 -21.00
N SER A 313 2.88 6.33 -21.10
CA SER A 313 3.64 7.33 -20.32
C SER A 313 3.28 8.78 -20.68
N LYS A 314 2.72 9.02 -21.85
CA LYS A 314 2.52 10.38 -22.43
C LYS A 314 1.07 10.74 -22.70
N GLU A 315 0.21 9.78 -23.02
CA GLU A 315 -1.16 10.04 -23.50
C GLU A 315 -2.18 9.04 -22.97
N PHE A 316 -3.43 9.45 -22.91
CA PHE A 316 -4.57 8.58 -22.62
C PHE A 316 -4.92 7.76 -23.86
N THR A 317 -5.26 6.48 -23.69
CA THR A 317 -5.49 5.53 -24.80
C THR A 317 -6.91 4.97 -24.88
N LYS A 318 -7.57 4.75 -23.72
CA LYS A 318 -8.93 4.17 -23.66
C LYS A 318 -9.75 4.77 -22.51
N HIS A 319 -11.06 4.63 -22.60
CA HIS A 319 -12.07 5.02 -21.60
C HIS A 319 -12.12 6.52 -21.30
N THR A 320 -11.63 7.35 -22.21
CA THR A 320 -11.62 8.82 -22.02
C THR A 320 -13.01 9.45 -22.08
N ASP A 321 -13.99 8.75 -22.65
CA ASP A 321 -15.38 9.13 -22.84
C ASP A 321 -16.30 8.70 -21.68
N VAL A 322 -15.90 7.69 -20.90
CA VAL A 322 -16.72 7.11 -19.80
C VAL A 322 -16.09 7.23 -18.43
N CYS A 323 -14.78 7.53 -18.33
CA CYS A 323 -14.05 7.58 -17.06
C CYS A 323 -14.47 8.77 -16.19
N LEU A 324 -14.27 8.63 -14.89
CA LEU A 324 -14.52 9.69 -13.90
C LEU A 324 -13.29 10.59 -13.66
N TYR A 325 -12.27 10.46 -14.49
CA TYR A 325 -11.07 11.30 -14.49
C TYR A 325 -11.24 12.42 -15.51
N ASN A 326 -10.95 13.66 -15.11
CA ASN A 326 -10.99 14.79 -16.03
C ASN A 326 -9.74 14.81 -16.91
N THR A 327 -9.82 14.15 -18.08
CA THR A 327 -8.71 14.03 -19.05
C THR A 327 -8.35 15.34 -19.75
N LYS A 328 -9.23 16.35 -19.68
CA LYS A 328 -9.04 17.67 -20.29
C LYS A 328 -8.36 18.67 -19.34
N CYS A 329 -8.24 18.34 -18.06
CA CYS A 329 -7.60 19.20 -17.07
C CYS A 329 -6.09 19.21 -17.24
N ILE A 330 -5.50 20.36 -17.48
CA ILE A 330 -4.05 20.55 -17.65
C ILE A 330 -3.32 20.44 -16.30
N GLU A 331 -3.98 20.84 -15.22
CA GLU A 331 -3.42 20.79 -13.86
C GLU A 331 -3.58 19.38 -13.28
N HIS A 332 -2.55 18.56 -13.42
CA HIS A 332 -2.58 17.13 -13.08
C HIS A 332 -2.96 16.86 -11.63
N ASN A 333 -2.42 17.61 -10.66
CA ASN A 333 -2.73 17.42 -9.24
C ASN A 333 -4.20 17.69 -8.94
N LYS A 334 -4.80 18.71 -9.57
CA LYS A 334 -6.21 19.01 -9.44
C LYS A 334 -7.07 17.88 -10.00
N ALA A 335 -6.75 17.42 -11.24
CA ALA A 335 -7.46 16.29 -11.85
C ALA A 335 -7.40 15.02 -11.01
N MET A 336 -6.22 14.70 -10.44
CA MET A 336 -6.03 13.53 -9.60
C MET A 336 -6.81 13.62 -8.28
N ASN A 337 -6.75 14.78 -7.59
CA ASN A 337 -7.46 14.97 -6.32
C ASN A 337 -9.00 14.94 -6.51
N GLU A 338 -9.52 15.58 -7.56
CA GLU A 338 -10.94 15.53 -7.89
C GLU A 338 -11.40 14.10 -8.22
N SER A 339 -10.62 13.37 -9.02
CA SER A 339 -10.91 11.99 -9.39
C SER A 339 -10.84 11.05 -8.21
N GLN A 340 -9.84 11.22 -7.32
CA GLN A 340 -9.71 10.46 -6.08
C GLN A 340 -10.97 10.58 -5.21
N LYS A 341 -11.40 11.82 -4.94
CA LYS A 341 -12.60 12.08 -4.14
C LYS A 341 -13.86 11.49 -4.80
N ARG A 342 -14.01 11.70 -6.10
CA ARG A 342 -15.19 11.28 -6.84
C ARG A 342 -15.33 9.76 -6.89
N ILE A 343 -14.26 9.04 -7.27
CA ILE A 343 -14.28 7.58 -7.39
C ILE A 343 -14.40 6.93 -6.00
N SER A 344 -13.66 7.42 -5.00
CA SER A 344 -13.76 6.88 -3.64
C SER A 344 -15.15 7.07 -3.05
N ASN A 345 -15.79 8.23 -3.26
CA ASN A 345 -17.15 8.48 -2.80
C ASN A 345 -18.16 7.59 -3.52
N LEU A 346 -18.06 7.42 -4.84
CA LEU A 346 -18.93 6.51 -5.57
C LEU A 346 -18.84 5.07 -5.03
N ILE A 347 -17.63 4.56 -4.85
CA ILE A 347 -17.44 3.20 -4.31
C ILE A 347 -17.99 3.09 -2.89
N LYS A 348 -17.73 4.08 -2.01
CA LYS A 348 -18.28 4.11 -0.64
C LYS A 348 -19.81 4.04 -0.64
N GLU A 349 -20.45 4.87 -1.45
CA GLU A 349 -21.91 4.95 -1.53
C GLU A 349 -22.53 3.65 -2.08
N CYS A 350 -21.86 3.01 -3.07
CA CYS A 350 -22.32 1.73 -3.60
C CYS A 350 -22.18 0.60 -2.58
N TYR A 351 -21.04 0.52 -1.87
CA TYR A 351 -20.88 -0.46 -0.79
C TYR A 351 -21.88 -0.23 0.36
N ALA A 352 -22.10 1.03 0.76
CA ALA A 352 -23.06 1.38 1.78
C ALA A 352 -24.48 0.97 1.36
N TYR A 353 -24.87 1.23 0.10
CA TYR A 353 -26.18 0.84 -0.43
C TYR A 353 -26.43 -0.66 -0.28
N VAL A 354 -25.51 -1.49 -0.72
CA VAL A 354 -25.65 -2.96 -0.65
C VAL A 354 -25.60 -3.43 0.80
N TYR A 355 -24.68 -2.89 1.61
CA TYR A 355 -24.55 -3.24 3.03
C TYR A 355 -25.85 -3.00 3.81
N TYR A 356 -26.46 -1.81 3.66
CA TYR A 356 -27.70 -1.48 4.38
C TYR A 356 -28.93 -2.22 3.83
N LYS A 357 -28.93 -2.58 2.54
CA LYS A 357 -30.03 -3.35 1.93
C LYS A 357 -30.01 -4.82 2.35
N MET A 358 -28.84 -5.41 2.52
CA MET A 358 -28.70 -6.81 2.93
C MET A 358 -28.91 -7.00 4.44
N ASN A 359 -28.79 -5.91 5.25
CA ASN A 359 -29.07 -5.90 6.69
C ASN A 359 -28.34 -6.98 7.51
N GLU A 360 -28.81 -7.18 8.75
CA GLU A 360 -28.34 -8.26 9.62
C GLU A 360 -28.82 -9.64 9.14
N GLU A 361 -29.97 -9.71 8.46
CA GLU A 361 -30.58 -10.96 7.97
C GLU A 361 -29.69 -11.69 6.94
N TYR A 362 -28.97 -10.94 6.06
CA TYR A 362 -28.10 -11.48 5.01
C TYR A 362 -26.63 -11.08 5.22
N SER A 363 -26.23 -10.89 6.47
CA SER A 363 -24.87 -10.46 6.79
C SER A 363 -23.81 -11.49 6.39
N GLU A 364 -24.14 -12.79 6.49
CA GLU A 364 -23.24 -13.87 6.07
C GLU A 364 -23.04 -13.86 4.54
N GLU A 365 -24.11 -13.72 3.77
CA GLU A 365 -24.05 -13.61 2.32
C GLU A 365 -23.29 -12.35 1.87
N TYR A 366 -23.52 -11.22 2.54
CA TYR A 366 -22.77 -10.00 2.29
C TYR A 366 -21.26 -10.22 2.50
N GLU A 367 -20.88 -10.82 3.62
CA GLU A 367 -19.49 -11.13 3.91
C GLU A 367 -18.88 -12.12 2.93
N GLN A 368 -19.62 -13.14 2.54
CA GLN A 368 -19.18 -14.23 1.70
C GLN A 368 -19.06 -13.82 0.23
N PHE A 369 -19.95 -12.96 -0.28
CA PHE A 369 -20.06 -12.64 -1.70
C PHE A 369 -19.67 -11.21 -2.07
N ILE A 370 -19.72 -10.25 -1.15
CA ILE A 370 -19.36 -8.85 -1.40
C ILE A 370 -18.09 -8.46 -0.63
N GLU A 371 -18.03 -8.71 0.68
CA GLU A 371 -16.92 -8.33 1.56
C GLU A 371 -15.87 -9.44 1.69
N CYS A 372 -15.46 -9.98 0.56
CA CYS A 372 -14.32 -10.88 0.42
C CYS A 372 -13.44 -10.43 -0.76
N ASN A 373 -12.23 -10.95 -0.86
CA ASN A 373 -11.29 -10.47 -1.88
C ASN A 373 -11.81 -10.62 -3.32
N ARG A 374 -12.46 -11.73 -3.65
CA ARG A 374 -13.05 -11.94 -4.99
C ARG A 374 -14.33 -11.15 -5.20
N GLY A 375 -15.17 -11.10 -4.18
CA GLY A 375 -16.38 -10.26 -4.18
C GLY A 375 -16.02 -8.79 -4.38
N THR A 376 -14.96 -8.31 -3.74
CA THR A 376 -14.45 -6.94 -3.92
C THR A 376 -14.04 -6.66 -5.36
N TYR A 377 -13.27 -7.57 -5.99
CA TYR A 377 -12.91 -7.42 -7.40
C TYR A 377 -14.14 -7.36 -8.29
N ALA A 378 -15.06 -8.30 -8.13
CA ALA A 378 -16.29 -8.38 -8.93
C ALA A 378 -17.17 -7.15 -8.71
N PHE A 379 -17.35 -6.71 -7.47
CA PHE A 379 -18.22 -5.59 -7.12
C PHE A 379 -17.73 -4.24 -7.66
N ILE A 380 -16.43 -3.95 -7.54
CA ILE A 380 -15.84 -2.72 -8.13
C ILE A 380 -15.92 -2.78 -9.66
N SER A 381 -15.69 -3.94 -10.25
CA SER A 381 -15.83 -4.15 -11.70
C SER A 381 -17.29 -3.96 -12.17
N LEU A 382 -18.28 -4.33 -11.35
CA LEU A 382 -19.70 -4.05 -11.63
C LEU A 382 -20.01 -2.56 -11.58
N ILE A 383 -19.53 -1.83 -10.57
CA ILE A 383 -19.70 -0.36 -10.50
C ILE A 383 -19.18 0.29 -11.79
N SER A 384 -18.00 -0.15 -12.25
CA SER A 384 -17.42 0.30 -13.52
C SER A 384 -18.32 -0.02 -14.71
N SER A 385 -18.78 -1.25 -14.82
CA SER A 385 -19.64 -1.73 -15.89
C SER A 385 -21.00 -1.01 -15.93
N PHE A 386 -21.57 -0.73 -14.76
CA PHE A 386 -22.83 0.05 -14.68
C PHE A 386 -22.63 1.50 -15.12
N ASN A 387 -21.53 2.13 -14.68
CA ASN A 387 -21.22 3.50 -15.10
C ASN A 387 -21.08 3.59 -16.60
N GLU A 388 -20.32 2.70 -17.21
CA GLU A 388 -20.12 2.65 -18.67
C GLU A 388 -21.42 2.39 -19.42
N HIS A 389 -22.20 1.40 -19.00
CA HIS A 389 -23.50 1.08 -19.57
C HIS A 389 -24.48 2.26 -19.51
N LEU A 390 -24.59 2.93 -18.37
CA LEU A 390 -25.50 4.05 -18.19
C LEU A 390 -25.08 5.31 -18.96
N ILE A 391 -23.78 5.54 -19.12
CA ILE A 391 -23.26 6.62 -19.97
C ILE A 391 -23.55 6.32 -21.44
N HIS A 392 -23.36 5.10 -21.92
CA HIS A 392 -23.69 4.70 -23.29
C HIS A 392 -25.19 4.79 -23.57
N GLN A 393 -26.04 4.58 -22.56
CA GLN A 393 -27.48 4.79 -22.66
C GLN A 393 -27.91 6.26 -22.51
N HIS A 394 -26.99 7.20 -22.37
CA HIS A 394 -27.26 8.60 -22.07
C HIS A 394 -28.09 8.86 -20.79
N ALA A 395 -28.12 7.87 -19.88
CA ALA A 395 -28.77 7.98 -18.58
C ALA A 395 -27.89 8.67 -17.54
N LEU A 396 -26.56 8.67 -17.75
CA LEU A 396 -25.53 9.39 -17.01
C LEU A 396 -24.57 10.12 -17.97
N THR A 397 -23.82 11.06 -17.40
CA THR A 397 -22.68 11.71 -18.07
C THR A 397 -21.42 11.56 -17.22
N GLN A 398 -20.26 11.90 -17.79
CA GLN A 398 -19.01 11.93 -17.01
C GLN A 398 -19.09 12.88 -15.81
N ASP A 399 -19.94 13.92 -15.85
CA ASP A 399 -20.06 14.96 -14.83
C ASP A 399 -21.22 14.70 -13.84
N SER A 400 -21.98 13.61 -14.02
CA SER A 400 -23.06 13.24 -13.11
C SER A 400 -22.58 13.10 -11.67
N SER A 401 -23.36 13.59 -10.71
CA SER A 401 -23.02 13.55 -9.29
C SER A 401 -23.02 12.11 -8.75
N THR A 402 -22.26 11.87 -7.67
CA THR A 402 -22.25 10.56 -6.98
C THR A 402 -23.65 10.10 -6.57
N LYS A 403 -24.50 11.04 -6.13
CA LYS A 403 -25.90 10.75 -5.77
C LYS A 403 -26.68 10.24 -6.97
N GLU A 404 -26.61 10.95 -8.10
CA GLU A 404 -27.29 10.56 -9.34
C GLU A 404 -26.76 9.21 -9.87
N GLN A 405 -25.44 9.01 -9.86
CA GLN A 405 -24.83 7.72 -10.23
C GLN A 405 -25.38 6.58 -9.38
N LYS A 406 -25.41 6.73 -8.05
CA LYS A 406 -25.97 5.74 -7.14
C LYS A 406 -27.45 5.43 -7.41
N GLU A 407 -28.27 6.48 -7.58
CA GLU A 407 -29.71 6.34 -7.87
C GLU A 407 -29.95 5.57 -9.18
N LYS A 408 -29.19 5.86 -10.24
CA LYS A 408 -29.29 5.15 -11.52
C LYS A 408 -28.72 3.72 -11.47
N MET A 409 -27.72 3.45 -10.62
CA MET A 409 -27.17 2.12 -10.43
C MET A 409 -28.01 1.25 -9.49
N ALA A 410 -28.87 1.82 -8.66
CA ALA A 410 -29.65 1.10 -7.65
C ALA A 410 -30.43 -0.12 -8.20
N PRO A 411 -31.14 -0.06 -9.34
CA PRO A 411 -31.84 -1.22 -9.87
C PRO A 411 -30.92 -2.43 -10.18
N TYR A 412 -29.69 -2.17 -10.60
CA TYR A 412 -28.71 -3.21 -10.89
C TYR A 412 -28.16 -3.85 -9.61
N PHE A 413 -27.97 -3.04 -8.55
CA PHE A 413 -27.61 -3.55 -7.24
C PHE A 413 -28.76 -4.34 -6.61
N ASP A 414 -30.00 -3.91 -6.78
CA ASP A 414 -31.16 -4.65 -6.29
C ASP A 414 -31.28 -6.02 -6.97
N ALA A 415 -31.02 -6.12 -8.27
CA ALA A 415 -30.95 -7.38 -9.00
C ALA A 415 -29.82 -8.29 -8.49
N LEU A 416 -28.65 -7.73 -8.17
CA LEU A 416 -27.52 -8.45 -7.58
C LEU A 416 -27.83 -8.96 -6.18
N ILE A 417 -28.42 -8.11 -5.33
CA ILE A 417 -28.81 -8.45 -3.95
C ILE A 417 -29.82 -9.61 -3.98
N ASP A 418 -30.86 -9.50 -4.80
CA ASP A 418 -31.86 -10.57 -4.95
C ASP A 418 -31.21 -11.90 -5.40
N TYR A 419 -30.25 -11.86 -6.32
CA TYR A 419 -29.50 -13.05 -6.72
C TYR A 419 -28.68 -13.63 -5.56
N ILE A 420 -27.95 -12.80 -4.82
CA ILE A 420 -27.09 -13.27 -3.73
C ILE A 420 -27.92 -13.84 -2.57
N CYS A 421 -29.00 -13.16 -2.19
CA CYS A 421 -29.89 -13.62 -1.12
C CYS A 421 -30.64 -14.93 -1.47
N ASN A 422 -30.89 -15.18 -2.76
CA ASN A 422 -31.60 -16.38 -3.25
C ASN A 422 -30.69 -17.27 -4.14
N ILE A 423 -29.37 -17.24 -3.91
CA ILE A 423 -28.39 -17.90 -4.80
C ILE A 423 -28.67 -19.42 -4.88
N PRO A 424 -28.80 -20.00 -6.08
CA PRO A 424 -28.96 -21.44 -6.25
C PRO A 424 -27.77 -22.20 -5.67
N ALA A 425 -28.01 -23.36 -5.05
CA ALA A 425 -26.98 -24.16 -4.38
C ALA A 425 -25.81 -24.52 -5.32
N ASP A 426 -26.12 -24.84 -6.58
CA ASP A 426 -25.10 -25.14 -7.61
C ASP A 426 -24.24 -23.91 -7.92
N ASP A 427 -24.84 -22.74 -8.08
CA ASP A 427 -24.12 -21.49 -8.32
C ASP A 427 -23.28 -21.10 -7.10
N LYS A 428 -23.83 -21.22 -5.89
CA LYS A 428 -23.09 -21.00 -4.64
C LYS A 428 -21.84 -21.86 -4.57
N SER A 429 -22.00 -23.16 -4.86
CA SER A 429 -20.89 -24.11 -4.88
C SER A 429 -19.84 -23.77 -5.95
N GLN A 430 -20.26 -23.46 -7.18
CA GLN A 430 -19.36 -23.08 -8.27
C GLN A 430 -18.57 -21.83 -7.96
N ILE A 431 -19.23 -20.79 -7.45
CA ILE A 431 -18.58 -19.50 -7.12
C ILE A 431 -17.56 -19.68 -6.00
N LEU A 432 -17.91 -20.39 -4.92
CA LEU A 432 -17.05 -20.53 -3.75
C LEU A 432 -15.88 -21.49 -3.97
N LEU A 433 -16.05 -22.55 -4.76
CA LEU A 433 -15.03 -23.57 -4.98
C LEU A 433 -14.04 -23.22 -6.09
N ILE A 434 -14.39 -22.28 -6.99
CA ILE A 434 -13.49 -21.93 -8.09
C ILE A 434 -12.15 -21.37 -7.60
N LYS A 435 -11.06 -21.87 -8.20
CA LYS A 435 -9.68 -21.46 -7.88
C LYS A 435 -8.90 -21.13 -9.15
N GLY A 436 -7.79 -20.43 -9.00
CA GLY A 436 -6.88 -20.12 -10.11
C GLY A 436 -7.12 -18.74 -10.74
N ALA A 437 -6.39 -18.47 -11.82
CA ALA A 437 -6.28 -17.14 -12.44
C ALA A 437 -7.60 -16.60 -13.03
N GLY A 438 -8.53 -17.48 -13.43
CA GLY A 438 -9.83 -17.09 -14.00
C GLY A 438 -10.94 -16.86 -12.96
N ALA A 439 -10.68 -17.11 -11.68
CA ALA A 439 -11.72 -17.08 -10.65
C ALA A 439 -12.37 -15.70 -10.47
N ASP A 440 -11.60 -14.62 -10.52
CA ASP A 440 -12.08 -13.25 -10.37
C ASP A 440 -13.03 -12.88 -11.53
N THR A 441 -12.65 -13.21 -12.76
CA THR A 441 -13.48 -13.01 -13.94
C THR A 441 -14.75 -13.87 -13.89
N PHE A 442 -14.67 -15.10 -13.40
CA PHE A 442 -15.82 -15.99 -13.24
C PHE A 442 -16.85 -15.38 -12.27
N TRP A 443 -16.41 -14.86 -11.11
CA TRP A 443 -17.29 -14.19 -10.16
C TRP A 443 -18.02 -13.00 -10.80
N LEU A 444 -17.26 -12.14 -11.49
CA LEU A 444 -17.82 -11.00 -12.20
C LEU A 444 -18.87 -11.42 -13.22
N ARG A 445 -18.57 -12.41 -14.05
CA ARG A 445 -19.47 -12.88 -15.10
C ARG A 445 -20.75 -13.53 -14.56
N LYS A 446 -20.65 -14.29 -13.45
CA LYS A 446 -21.83 -14.82 -12.77
C LYS A 446 -22.74 -13.70 -12.29
N TYR A 447 -22.20 -12.65 -11.68
CA TYR A 447 -22.98 -11.49 -11.24
C TYR A 447 -23.59 -10.73 -12.42
N GLN A 448 -22.82 -10.47 -13.45
CA GLN A 448 -23.32 -9.82 -14.67
C GLN A 448 -24.45 -10.61 -15.32
N ASN A 449 -24.33 -11.93 -15.40
CA ASN A 449 -25.38 -12.80 -15.95
C ASN A 449 -26.66 -12.77 -15.10
N ALA A 450 -26.54 -12.83 -13.78
CA ALA A 450 -27.68 -12.75 -12.87
C ALA A 450 -28.43 -11.41 -13.02
N ILE A 451 -27.70 -10.31 -13.13
CA ILE A 451 -28.27 -8.97 -13.37
C ILE A 451 -28.94 -8.90 -14.74
N ARG A 452 -28.31 -9.43 -15.80
CA ARG A 452 -28.88 -9.47 -17.17
C ARG A 452 -30.20 -10.23 -17.22
N GLN A 453 -30.34 -11.31 -16.47
CA GLN A 453 -31.59 -12.06 -16.37
C GLN A 453 -32.77 -11.22 -15.84
N LYS A 454 -32.51 -10.24 -15.00
CA LYS A 454 -33.49 -9.29 -14.46
C LYS A 454 -33.64 -8.03 -15.32
N ILE A 455 -32.53 -7.55 -15.88
CA ILE A 455 -32.42 -6.30 -16.65
C ILE A 455 -31.80 -6.65 -18.01
N SER A 456 -32.64 -7.05 -18.95
CA SER A 456 -32.20 -7.56 -20.29
C SER A 456 -31.42 -6.54 -21.12
N SER A 457 -31.60 -5.22 -20.88
CA SER A 457 -30.83 -4.17 -21.52
C SER A 457 -29.37 -4.13 -21.07
N TYR A 458 -29.03 -4.73 -19.93
CA TYR A 458 -27.66 -4.81 -19.41
C TYR A 458 -26.92 -6.00 -20.04
N ASN A 459 -26.06 -5.70 -21.00
CA ASN A 459 -25.25 -6.71 -21.67
C ASN A 459 -23.82 -6.18 -21.91
N PRO A 460 -22.95 -6.23 -20.87
CA PRO A 460 -21.58 -5.77 -20.98
C PRO A 460 -20.77 -6.63 -21.94
N GLU A 461 -19.74 -6.03 -22.56
CA GLU A 461 -18.87 -6.67 -23.52
C GLU A 461 -18.32 -8.02 -23.03
N GLY A 462 -18.37 -9.03 -23.88
CA GLY A 462 -17.88 -10.39 -23.59
C GLY A 462 -18.77 -11.22 -22.66
N LEU A 463 -19.96 -10.72 -22.24
CA LEU A 463 -20.86 -11.51 -21.39
C LEU A 463 -21.60 -12.59 -22.23
N THR A 464 -22.04 -12.26 -23.42
CA THR A 464 -22.73 -13.22 -24.31
C THR A 464 -21.83 -14.38 -24.65
N GLU A 465 -20.61 -14.10 -25.09
CA GLU A 465 -19.60 -15.11 -25.41
C GLU A 465 -19.27 -15.97 -24.18
N TRP A 466 -19.17 -15.36 -22.99
CA TRP A 466 -18.93 -16.12 -21.78
C TRP A 466 -20.11 -17.05 -21.45
N ILE A 467 -21.36 -16.61 -21.62
CA ILE A 467 -22.55 -17.47 -21.39
C ILE A 467 -22.52 -18.68 -22.34
N GLU A 468 -22.19 -18.47 -23.62
CA GLU A 468 -22.04 -19.56 -24.61
C GLU A 468 -20.95 -20.55 -24.17
N THR A 469 -19.84 -20.10 -23.60
CA THR A 469 -18.80 -20.99 -23.06
C THR A 469 -19.27 -21.83 -21.87
N GLN A 470 -20.34 -21.46 -21.17
CA GLN A 470 -20.93 -22.24 -20.05
C GLN A 470 -21.98 -23.25 -20.50
N ASP A 471 -22.39 -23.22 -21.78
CA ASP A 471 -23.33 -24.17 -22.34
C ASP A 471 -22.67 -25.55 -22.45
N LYS A 472 -23.24 -26.56 -21.79
CA LYS A 472 -22.69 -27.90 -21.72
C LYS A 472 -22.71 -28.58 -23.11
N ASP A 473 -23.73 -28.32 -23.90
CA ASP A 473 -23.88 -28.93 -25.24
C ASP A 473 -22.85 -28.36 -26.23
N LEU A 474 -22.64 -27.02 -26.17
CA LEU A 474 -21.57 -26.36 -26.91
C LEU A 474 -20.16 -26.80 -26.48
N GLN A 475 -19.96 -27.00 -25.15
CA GLN A 475 -18.69 -27.53 -24.64
C GLN A 475 -18.43 -28.96 -25.13
N GLU A 476 -19.45 -29.81 -25.19
CA GLU A 476 -19.31 -31.17 -25.66
C GLU A 476 -19.04 -31.24 -27.18
N GLN A 477 -19.76 -30.43 -27.96
CA GLN A 477 -19.47 -30.23 -29.37
C GLN A 477 -18.04 -29.72 -29.61
N GLY A 478 -17.59 -28.72 -28.86
CA GLY A 478 -16.22 -28.19 -28.91
C GLY A 478 -15.17 -29.26 -28.60
N LYS A 479 -15.42 -30.13 -27.61
CA LYS A 479 -14.54 -31.26 -27.32
C LYS A 479 -14.48 -32.29 -28.44
N LEU A 480 -15.61 -32.57 -29.08
CA LEU A 480 -15.68 -33.50 -30.24
C LEU A 480 -14.90 -32.91 -31.41
N CYS A 481 -15.15 -31.65 -31.78
CA CYS A 481 -14.39 -30.95 -32.83
C CYS A 481 -12.89 -30.91 -32.55
N GLY A 482 -12.50 -30.62 -31.29
CA GLY A 482 -11.09 -30.62 -30.85
C GLY A 482 -10.43 -31.98 -31.08
N LYS A 483 -11.09 -33.05 -30.67
CA LYS A 483 -10.62 -34.43 -30.93
C LYS A 483 -10.50 -34.79 -32.42
N GLU A 484 -11.42 -34.30 -33.25
CA GLU A 484 -11.37 -34.52 -34.71
C GLU A 484 -10.19 -33.75 -35.32
N ILE A 485 -9.98 -32.50 -34.92
CA ILE A 485 -8.84 -31.68 -35.37
C ILE A 485 -7.52 -32.35 -34.97
N GLU A 486 -7.40 -32.76 -33.68
CA GLU A 486 -6.22 -33.45 -33.17
C GLU A 486 -5.92 -34.73 -33.97
N ARG A 487 -6.96 -35.56 -34.21
CA ARG A 487 -6.83 -36.78 -35.01
C ARG A 487 -6.38 -36.48 -36.43
N HIS A 488 -6.96 -35.45 -37.08
CA HIS A 488 -6.60 -35.06 -38.43
C HIS A 488 -5.16 -34.54 -38.53
N ILE A 489 -4.73 -33.68 -37.57
CA ILE A 489 -3.35 -33.19 -37.50
C ILE A 489 -2.40 -34.38 -37.29
N LYS A 490 -2.71 -35.25 -36.33
CA LYS A 490 -1.90 -36.41 -35.99
C LYS A 490 -1.75 -37.33 -37.23
N SER A 491 -2.83 -37.62 -37.92
CA SER A 491 -2.81 -38.43 -39.16
C SER A 491 -1.94 -37.79 -40.23
N LYS A 492 -2.07 -36.48 -40.47
CA LYS A 492 -1.23 -35.78 -41.46
C LYS A 492 0.25 -35.76 -41.08
N VAL A 493 0.57 -35.55 -39.76
CA VAL A 493 1.95 -35.57 -39.29
C VAL A 493 2.55 -36.96 -39.44
N LEU A 494 1.81 -38.02 -39.07
CA LEU A 494 2.28 -39.39 -39.18
C LEU A 494 2.49 -39.79 -40.67
N SER A 495 1.53 -39.49 -41.57
CA SER A 495 1.70 -39.73 -42.99
C SER A 495 2.93 -39.01 -43.54
N LYS A 496 3.17 -37.77 -43.14
CA LYS A 496 4.36 -37.02 -43.59
C LYS A 496 5.68 -37.59 -43.04
N LEU A 497 5.68 -38.12 -41.81
CA LEU A 497 6.84 -38.80 -41.23
C LEU A 497 7.10 -40.13 -41.95
N GLU A 498 6.06 -40.89 -42.25
CA GLU A 498 6.19 -42.12 -43.06
C GLU A 498 6.71 -41.83 -44.48
N ASP A 499 6.22 -40.77 -45.13
CA ASP A 499 6.70 -40.32 -46.43
C ASP A 499 8.18 -39.93 -46.43
N LEU A 500 8.65 -39.28 -45.34
CA LEU A 500 10.02 -38.78 -45.25
C LEU A 500 11.03 -39.82 -44.76
N TYR A 501 10.62 -40.69 -43.85
CA TYR A 501 11.51 -41.59 -43.11
C TYR A 501 11.14 -43.08 -43.23
N GLY A 502 10.07 -43.40 -43.97
CA GLY A 502 9.57 -44.79 -44.13
C GLY A 502 8.89 -45.32 -42.86
N SER A 503 8.51 -46.61 -42.89
CA SER A 503 7.77 -47.27 -41.79
C SER A 503 8.52 -47.38 -40.46
N THR A 504 9.81 -47.04 -40.42
CA THR A 504 10.66 -47.07 -39.23
C THR A 504 10.96 -45.67 -38.64
N TRP A 505 10.13 -44.69 -39.01
CA TRP A 505 10.33 -43.26 -38.59
C TRP A 505 10.45 -43.06 -37.09
N GLU A 506 9.77 -43.88 -36.28
CA GLU A 506 9.84 -43.80 -34.80
C GLU A 506 11.25 -44.00 -34.25
N ASN A 507 12.10 -44.78 -34.96
CA ASN A 507 13.50 -45.02 -34.56
C ASN A 507 14.45 -43.88 -34.96
N GLN A 508 13.98 -42.91 -35.75
CA GLN A 508 14.78 -41.80 -36.27
C GLN A 508 14.52 -40.46 -35.55
N ILE A 509 13.40 -40.39 -34.83
CA ILE A 509 13.08 -39.22 -33.99
C ILE A 509 13.42 -39.53 -32.55
N LYS A 510 14.53 -38.98 -32.07
CA LYS A 510 14.96 -39.05 -30.67
C LYS A 510 14.52 -37.79 -29.90
#